data_47963e37b5cf6277549baad30a9f3147
#
_entry.id   47963e37b5cf6277549baad30a9f3147
#
_cell.length_a   1.000
_cell.length_b   1.000
_cell.length_c   1.000
_cell.angle_alpha   90.00
_cell.angle_beta   90.00
_cell.angle_gamma   90.00
#
_symmetry.space_group_name_H-M   'P 1'
#
loop_
_entity.id
_entity.type
_entity.pdbx_description
1 polymer ?
#
loop_
_entity_poly.entity_id
_entity_poly.type
_entity_poly.pdbx_seq_one_letter_code
_entity_poly.pdbx_strand_id
1 'polypeptide(L)'
;MSIKEFDGGLEEGSQEVAIGIDQSLTGFALSVVSIESPNLHKTWVYKSEFRGIQRLVDIYNWLDAKIFEFQYYGWTIKDAAMEGTVLASHSALALGELSAVVKLVLWYRLVEPPLQIPPMTLKKYASGKGTSKKQEMLLQIYKRWGVEFNDDNAADAYALARLASGSAIDAIERETQEKIKDPKYRDFIQ
;
A
#
# COMPACT_ATOMS: atom_id res chain seq x y z
N MET A 1 -7.11 19.87 4.42
CA MET A 1 -6.17 18.81 4.01
C MET A 1 -5.27 18.50 5.17
N SER A 2 -5.25 17.27 5.64
CA SER A 2 -4.36 16.82 6.74
C SER A 2 -3.51 15.68 6.21
N ILE A 3 -2.19 15.81 6.39
CA ILE A 3 -1.21 14.78 6.03
C ILE A 3 -0.45 14.41 7.29
N LYS A 4 -0.35 13.11 7.57
CA LYS A 4 0.49 12.54 8.60
C LYS A 4 1.60 11.75 7.92
N GLU A 5 2.83 11.99 8.29
CA GLU A 5 4.02 11.35 7.73
C GLU A 5 4.73 10.48 8.76
N PHE A 6 5.22 9.35 8.30
CA PHE A 6 6.10 8.43 9.04
C PHE A 6 7.36 8.26 8.21
N ASP A 7 8.49 8.68 8.76
CA ASP A 7 9.79 8.61 8.09
C ASP A 7 10.65 7.49 8.72
N GLY A 8 10.96 6.50 7.91
CA GLY A 8 11.84 5.38 8.22
C GLY A 8 13.21 5.49 7.56
N GLY A 9 13.66 6.70 7.22
CA GLY A 9 15.01 6.97 6.74
C GLY A 9 15.28 6.61 5.27
N LEU A 10 14.24 6.51 4.43
CA LEU A 10 14.43 6.37 2.98
C LEU A 10 14.89 7.71 2.39
N GLU A 11 16.10 7.76 1.86
CA GLU A 11 16.74 8.97 1.35
C GLU A 11 16.56 9.14 -0.16
N GLU A 12 16.80 10.37 -0.64
CA GLU A 12 16.90 10.66 -2.07
C GLU A 12 18.12 9.96 -2.69
N GLY A 13 18.01 9.56 -3.95
CA GLY A 13 19.06 8.89 -4.68
C GLY A 13 18.54 7.75 -5.55
N SER A 14 19.39 7.23 -6.43
CA SER A 14 19.01 6.12 -7.32
C SER A 14 18.79 4.84 -6.52
N GLN A 15 17.54 4.42 -6.37
CA GLN A 15 17.18 3.17 -5.71
C GLN A 15 15.88 2.58 -6.28
N GLU A 16 15.76 1.27 -6.16
CA GLU A 16 14.55 0.54 -6.51
C GLU A 16 13.62 0.47 -5.30
N VAL A 17 12.36 0.81 -5.54
CA VAL A 17 11.34 0.86 -4.49
C VAL A 17 10.08 0.11 -4.89
N ALA A 18 9.31 -0.29 -3.89
CA ALA A 18 7.94 -0.78 -4.06
C ALA A 18 6.97 0.11 -3.28
N ILE A 19 5.74 0.21 -3.76
CA ILE A 19 4.69 1.00 -3.12
C ILE A 19 3.52 0.16 -2.65
N GLY A 20 2.90 0.59 -1.56
CA GLY A 20 1.68 -0.02 -1.00
C GLY A 20 0.63 1.04 -0.72
N ILE A 21 -0.61 0.73 -1.02
CA ILE A 21 -1.74 1.65 -0.90
C ILE A 21 -2.87 1.01 -0.09
N ASP A 22 -3.19 1.61 1.06
CA ASP A 22 -4.45 1.36 1.75
C ASP A 22 -5.49 2.38 1.31
N GLN A 23 -6.51 1.90 0.59
CA GLN A 23 -7.55 2.72 -0.03
C GLN A 23 -8.70 3.00 0.94
N SER A 24 -8.44 3.81 1.96
CA SER A 24 -9.46 4.29 2.88
C SER A 24 -10.03 5.65 2.44
N LEU A 25 -11.36 5.81 2.48
CA LEU A 25 -12.04 7.08 2.19
C LEU A 25 -11.77 8.17 3.25
N THR A 26 -11.35 7.79 4.43
CA THR A 26 -11.15 8.69 5.58
C THR A 26 -9.72 8.82 6.05
N GLY A 27 -8.82 8.01 5.49
CA GLY A 27 -7.41 7.98 5.83
C GLY A 27 -6.63 7.23 4.76
N PHE A 28 -6.65 7.74 3.51
CA PHE A 28 -5.93 7.15 2.39
C PHE A 28 -4.44 7.09 2.70
N ALA A 29 -3.84 5.90 2.65
CA ALA A 29 -2.44 5.76 2.99
C ALA A 29 -1.60 5.24 1.82
N LEU A 30 -0.41 5.82 1.68
CA LEU A 30 0.61 5.43 0.71
C LEU A 30 1.92 5.18 1.46
N SER A 31 2.54 4.06 1.20
CA SER A 31 3.88 3.75 1.67
C SER A 31 4.81 3.42 0.51
N VAL A 32 6.06 3.83 0.62
CA VAL A 32 7.15 3.44 -0.26
C VAL A 32 8.25 2.80 0.57
N VAL A 33 8.78 1.68 0.09
CA VAL A 33 9.88 0.95 0.75
C VAL A 33 11.01 0.68 -0.23
N SER A 34 12.26 0.69 0.25
CA SER A 34 13.39 0.19 -0.53
C SER A 34 13.28 -1.32 -0.74
N ILE A 35 13.56 -1.81 -1.96
CA ILE A 35 13.58 -3.25 -2.24
C ILE A 35 14.75 -3.94 -1.52
N GLU A 36 15.90 -3.31 -1.47
CA GLU A 36 17.08 -3.87 -0.80
C GLU A 36 16.92 -3.91 0.73
N SER A 37 16.31 -2.87 1.29
CA SER A 37 16.13 -2.71 2.74
C SER A 37 14.72 -2.24 3.07
N PRO A 38 13.72 -3.13 3.13
CA PRO A 38 12.31 -2.74 3.28
C PRO A 38 11.95 -2.05 4.60
N ASN A 39 12.88 -1.99 5.56
CA ASN A 39 12.71 -1.17 6.76
C ASN A 39 12.96 0.33 6.47
N LEU A 40 13.72 0.65 5.40
CA LEU A 40 13.83 2.01 4.89
C LEU A 40 12.55 2.35 4.13
N HIS A 41 11.78 3.29 4.66
CA HIS A 41 10.47 3.63 4.12
C HIS A 41 10.12 5.11 4.31
N LYS A 42 9.15 5.57 3.53
CA LYS A 42 8.34 6.75 3.85
C LYS A 42 6.87 6.40 3.70
N THR A 43 6.05 6.84 4.63
CA THR A 43 4.62 6.52 4.66
C THR A 43 3.81 7.77 4.99
N TRP A 44 2.73 7.97 4.27
CA TRP A 44 1.82 9.09 4.44
C TRP A 44 0.39 8.60 4.62
N VAL A 45 -0.34 9.25 5.53
CA VAL A 45 -1.79 9.15 5.65
C VAL A 45 -2.39 10.48 5.23
N TYR A 46 -3.16 10.45 4.17
CA TYR A 46 -3.81 11.60 3.56
C TYR A 46 -5.29 11.65 3.89
N LYS A 47 -5.75 12.79 4.37
CA LYS A 47 -7.17 13.04 4.66
C LYS A 47 -7.69 14.16 3.78
N SER A 48 -8.52 13.80 2.80
CA SER A 48 -9.25 14.77 1.98
C SER A 48 -10.34 15.46 2.80
N GLU A 49 -10.49 16.75 2.63
CA GLU A 49 -11.59 17.55 3.22
C GLU A 49 -12.87 17.46 2.39
N PHE A 50 -12.77 16.94 1.17
CA PHE A 50 -13.88 16.85 0.22
C PHE A 50 -14.71 15.56 0.41
N ARG A 51 -15.83 15.51 -0.33
CA ARG A 51 -16.73 14.33 -0.39
C ARG A 51 -17.10 14.02 -1.84
N GLY A 52 -17.65 12.83 -2.08
CA GLY A 52 -18.08 12.38 -3.41
C GLY A 52 -16.97 12.52 -4.46
N ILE A 53 -17.32 12.95 -5.66
CA ILE A 53 -16.38 13.07 -6.77
C ILE A 53 -15.21 14.01 -6.49
N GLN A 54 -15.43 15.09 -5.74
CA GLN A 54 -14.33 16.01 -5.37
C GLN A 54 -13.26 15.33 -4.53
N ARG A 55 -13.64 14.41 -3.64
CA ARG A 55 -12.68 13.57 -2.89
C ARG A 55 -11.87 12.67 -3.82
N LEU A 56 -12.51 12.05 -4.80
CA LEU A 56 -11.82 11.18 -5.75
C LEU A 56 -10.79 11.96 -6.58
N VAL A 57 -11.17 13.15 -7.05
CA VAL A 57 -10.25 14.05 -7.78
C VAL A 57 -9.09 14.50 -6.89
N ASP A 58 -9.37 14.83 -5.63
CA ASP A 58 -8.38 15.27 -4.66
C ASP A 58 -7.36 14.16 -4.35
N ILE A 59 -7.82 12.93 -4.11
CA ILE A 59 -6.95 11.76 -3.91
C ILE A 59 -6.17 11.43 -5.18
N TYR A 60 -6.81 11.50 -6.36
CA TYR A 60 -6.13 11.34 -7.65
C TYR A 60 -4.93 12.28 -7.77
N ASN A 61 -5.17 13.57 -7.59
CA ASN A 61 -4.14 14.59 -7.74
C ASN A 61 -3.00 14.42 -6.70
N TRP A 62 -3.36 14.09 -5.46
CA TRP A 62 -2.38 13.86 -4.41
C TRP A 62 -1.51 12.63 -4.70
N LEU A 63 -2.12 11.50 -5.09
CA LEU A 63 -1.40 10.26 -5.39
C LEU A 63 -0.50 10.43 -6.63
N ASP A 64 -1.02 11.05 -7.68
CA ASP A 64 -0.28 11.33 -8.90
C ASP A 64 0.94 12.21 -8.64
N ALA A 65 0.77 13.28 -7.84
CA ALA A 65 1.85 14.17 -7.45
C ALA A 65 2.91 13.43 -6.59
N LYS A 66 2.50 12.55 -5.67
CA LYS A 66 3.43 11.76 -4.86
C LYS A 66 4.26 10.78 -5.69
N ILE A 67 3.65 10.09 -6.65
CA ILE A 67 4.39 9.17 -7.53
C ILE A 67 5.36 9.95 -8.42
N PHE A 68 4.96 11.15 -8.90
CA PHE A 68 5.85 12.02 -9.65
C PHE A 68 7.05 12.50 -8.80
N GLU A 69 6.79 12.86 -7.53
CA GLU A 69 7.84 13.25 -6.57
C GLU A 69 8.88 12.14 -6.36
N PHE A 70 8.46 10.84 -6.35
CA PHE A 70 9.39 9.71 -6.23
C PHE A 70 10.37 9.64 -7.41
N GLN A 71 9.90 9.94 -8.63
CA GLN A 71 10.78 10.02 -9.80
C GLN A 71 11.80 11.17 -9.66
N TYR A 72 11.37 12.29 -9.08
CA TYR A 72 12.26 13.43 -8.80
C TYR A 72 13.34 13.06 -7.77
N TYR A 73 13.01 12.24 -6.77
CA TYR A 73 13.98 11.71 -5.80
C TYR A 73 14.96 10.67 -6.41
N GLY A 74 14.77 10.28 -7.66
CA GLY A 74 15.58 9.26 -8.32
C GLY A 74 15.13 7.82 -8.04
N TRP A 75 13.93 7.62 -7.47
CA TRP A 75 13.41 6.30 -7.15
C TRP A 75 12.73 5.66 -8.36
N THR A 76 13.07 4.38 -8.60
CA THR A 76 12.41 3.56 -9.62
C THR A 76 11.42 2.61 -8.96
N ILE A 77 10.12 2.84 -9.19
CA ILE A 77 9.06 1.97 -8.68
C ILE A 77 9.05 0.68 -9.49
N LYS A 78 9.27 -0.47 -8.84
CA LYS A 78 9.31 -1.80 -9.49
C LYS A 78 7.98 -2.53 -9.40
N ASP A 79 7.24 -2.33 -8.32
CA ASP A 79 5.94 -2.96 -8.14
C ASP A 79 5.05 -2.15 -7.19
N ALA A 80 3.75 -2.42 -7.26
CA ALA A 80 2.74 -1.78 -6.43
C ALA A 80 1.75 -2.81 -5.90
N ALA A 81 1.34 -2.68 -4.63
CA ALA A 81 0.23 -3.44 -4.07
C ALA A 81 -0.81 -2.51 -3.46
N MET A 82 -2.06 -2.91 -3.55
CA MET A 82 -3.19 -2.22 -2.91
C MET A 82 -4.11 -3.23 -2.23
N GLU A 83 -4.88 -2.78 -1.24
CA GLU A 83 -5.89 -3.65 -0.65
C GLU A 83 -6.98 -3.96 -1.68
N GLY A 84 -7.35 -5.25 -1.79
CA GLY A 84 -8.42 -5.70 -2.67
C GLY A 84 -9.80 -5.25 -2.15
N THR A 85 -10.69 -4.85 -3.05
CA THR A 85 -12.03 -4.37 -2.69
C THR A 85 -12.90 -5.49 -2.14
N VAL A 86 -13.48 -5.29 -0.94
CA VAL A 86 -14.45 -6.20 -0.33
C VAL A 86 -15.86 -5.78 -0.75
N LEU A 87 -16.50 -6.57 -1.62
CA LEU A 87 -17.81 -6.26 -2.22
C LEU A 87 -18.98 -6.28 -1.23
N ALA A 88 -18.82 -6.88 -0.04
CA ALA A 88 -19.89 -7.06 0.94
C ALA A 88 -19.98 -5.95 2.00
N SER A 89 -19.46 -4.76 1.75
CA SER A 89 -19.52 -3.63 2.68
C SER A 89 -20.56 -2.58 2.27
N HIS A 90 -21.10 -1.83 3.24
CA HIS A 90 -21.97 -0.68 2.96
C HIS A 90 -21.27 0.42 2.12
N SER A 91 -19.95 0.46 2.13
CA SER A 91 -19.14 1.40 1.35
C SER A 91 -18.59 0.80 0.06
N ALA A 92 -19.03 -0.40 -0.34
CA ALA A 92 -18.44 -1.14 -1.47
C ALA A 92 -18.42 -0.32 -2.77
N LEU A 93 -19.51 0.41 -3.06
CA LEU A 93 -19.56 1.26 -4.26
C LEU A 93 -18.51 2.37 -4.22
N ALA A 94 -18.47 3.15 -3.15
CA ALA A 94 -17.53 4.26 -3.01
C ALA A 94 -16.05 3.79 -2.93
N LEU A 95 -15.80 2.62 -2.34
CA LEU A 95 -14.47 1.99 -2.35
C LEU A 95 -14.14 1.46 -3.75
N GLY A 96 -15.11 0.96 -4.52
CA GLY A 96 -14.94 0.57 -5.92
C GLY A 96 -14.56 1.74 -6.80
N GLU A 97 -15.23 2.90 -6.64
CA GLU A 97 -14.87 4.14 -7.34
C GLU A 97 -13.45 4.60 -7.00
N LEU A 98 -13.09 4.59 -5.71
CA LEU A 98 -11.73 4.92 -5.27
C LEU A 98 -10.70 3.93 -5.82
N SER A 99 -11.01 2.63 -5.81
CA SER A 99 -10.15 1.60 -6.37
C SER A 99 -9.88 1.83 -7.86
N ALA A 100 -10.91 2.20 -8.64
CA ALA A 100 -10.73 2.53 -10.05
C ALA A 100 -9.80 3.74 -10.24
N VAL A 101 -9.96 4.78 -9.43
CA VAL A 101 -9.09 5.97 -9.45
C VAL A 101 -7.64 5.59 -9.17
N VAL A 102 -7.36 4.82 -8.12
CA VAL A 102 -6.02 4.35 -7.77
C VAL A 102 -5.40 3.54 -8.90
N LYS A 103 -6.14 2.58 -9.45
CA LYS A 103 -5.68 1.75 -10.58
C LYS A 103 -5.33 2.59 -11.80
N LEU A 104 -6.14 3.61 -12.13
CA LEU A 104 -5.87 4.52 -13.25
C LEU A 104 -4.56 5.30 -13.04
N VAL A 105 -4.34 5.87 -11.86
CA VAL A 105 -3.08 6.57 -11.55
C VAL A 105 -1.89 5.62 -11.73
N LEU A 106 -1.96 4.43 -11.15
CA LEU A 106 -0.87 3.46 -11.23
C LEU A 106 -0.64 2.99 -12.66
N TRP A 107 -1.69 2.73 -13.43
CA TRP A 107 -1.58 2.36 -14.83
C TRP A 107 -0.87 3.42 -15.67
N TYR A 108 -1.25 4.69 -15.50
CA TYR A 108 -0.61 5.80 -16.25
C TYR A 108 0.85 6.04 -15.83
N ARG A 109 1.21 5.72 -14.60
CA ARG A 109 2.55 5.96 -14.06
C ARG A 109 3.49 4.76 -14.17
N LEU A 110 2.98 3.53 -14.04
CA LEU A 110 3.78 2.31 -13.95
C LEU A 110 3.57 1.36 -15.14
N VAL A 111 2.49 1.55 -15.91
CA VAL A 111 2.09 0.71 -17.07
C VAL A 111 1.75 -0.74 -16.66
N GLU A 112 1.65 -1.02 -15.38
CA GLU A 112 1.24 -2.33 -14.85
C GLU A 112 0.14 -2.19 -13.79
N PRO A 113 -0.82 -3.14 -13.75
CA PRO A 113 -1.83 -3.14 -12.72
C PRO A 113 -1.21 -3.54 -11.37
N PRO A 114 -1.62 -2.89 -10.26
CA PRO A 114 -1.13 -3.24 -8.94
C PRO A 114 -1.60 -4.64 -8.51
N LEU A 115 -0.84 -5.26 -7.62
CA LEU A 115 -1.30 -6.44 -6.87
C LEU A 115 -2.50 -6.06 -6.00
N GLN A 116 -3.61 -6.78 -6.11
CA GLN A 116 -4.80 -6.61 -5.30
C GLN A 116 -4.81 -7.66 -4.18
N ILE A 117 -4.46 -7.24 -2.99
CA ILE A 117 -4.22 -8.15 -1.85
C ILE A 117 -5.47 -8.21 -0.97
N PRO A 118 -6.11 -9.39 -0.83
CA PRO A 118 -7.22 -9.55 0.11
C PRO A 118 -6.79 -9.24 1.54
N PRO A 119 -7.64 -8.58 2.37
CA PRO A 119 -7.32 -8.23 3.76
C PRO A 119 -6.79 -9.40 4.60
N MET A 120 -7.36 -10.59 4.44
CA MET A 120 -6.90 -11.79 5.17
C MET A 120 -5.48 -12.21 4.74
N THR A 121 -5.13 -12.04 3.47
CA THR A 121 -3.80 -12.36 2.96
C THR A 121 -2.76 -11.37 3.50
N LEU A 122 -3.09 -10.07 3.50
CA LEU A 122 -2.23 -9.03 4.10
C LEU A 122 -2.00 -9.28 5.59
N LYS A 123 -3.07 -9.55 6.35
CA LYS A 123 -2.98 -9.87 7.77
C LYS A 123 -2.13 -11.12 8.03
N LYS A 124 -2.29 -12.19 7.23
CA LYS A 124 -1.45 -13.38 7.34
C LYS A 124 0.03 -13.05 7.11
N TYR A 125 0.34 -12.26 6.10
CA TYR A 125 1.70 -11.81 5.80
C TYR A 125 2.31 -11.00 6.95
N ALA A 126 1.60 -9.97 7.42
CA ALA A 126 2.14 -9.04 8.42
C ALA A 126 2.17 -9.59 9.85
N SER A 127 1.21 -10.46 10.23
CA SER A 127 1.04 -10.89 11.62
C SER A 127 1.10 -12.41 11.83
N GLY A 128 1.21 -13.19 10.76
CA GLY A 128 1.15 -14.65 10.81
C GLY A 128 -0.28 -15.22 10.84
N LYS A 129 -1.31 -14.38 11.04
CA LYS A 129 -2.72 -14.83 11.14
C LYS A 129 -3.65 -13.94 10.34
N GLY A 130 -4.43 -14.52 9.41
CA GLY A 130 -5.38 -13.79 8.57
C GLY A 130 -6.55 -13.13 9.31
N THR A 131 -6.79 -13.50 10.57
CA THR A 131 -7.88 -12.98 11.42
C THR A 131 -7.41 -11.98 12.48
N SER A 132 -6.16 -11.54 12.42
CA SER A 132 -5.59 -10.59 13.39
C SER A 132 -6.37 -9.29 13.46
N LYS A 133 -6.53 -8.78 14.69
CA LYS A 133 -7.12 -7.48 14.95
C LYS A 133 -6.09 -6.37 14.66
N LYS A 134 -6.56 -5.13 14.47
CA LYS A 134 -5.71 -3.97 14.15
C LYS A 134 -4.54 -3.79 15.13
N GLN A 135 -4.81 -3.80 16.43
CA GLN A 135 -3.76 -3.66 17.46
C GLN A 135 -2.72 -4.80 17.42
N GLU A 136 -3.19 -6.03 17.15
CA GLU A 136 -2.29 -7.18 17.00
C GLU A 136 -1.41 -7.02 15.76
N MET A 137 -1.96 -6.51 14.66
CA MET A 137 -1.20 -6.26 13.43
C MET A 137 -0.10 -5.22 13.64
N LEU A 138 -0.39 -4.08 14.27
CA LEU A 138 0.60 -3.06 14.64
C LEU A 138 1.74 -3.65 15.50
N LEU A 139 1.38 -4.40 16.54
CA LEU A 139 2.34 -5.06 17.42
C LEU A 139 3.22 -6.08 16.69
N GLN A 140 2.65 -6.85 15.75
CA GLN A 140 3.41 -7.83 14.98
C GLN A 140 4.33 -7.17 13.96
N ILE A 141 3.91 -6.10 13.31
CA ILE A 141 4.76 -5.29 12.43
C ILE A 141 6.00 -4.80 13.19
N TYR A 142 5.78 -4.23 14.39
CA TYR A 142 6.91 -3.81 15.24
C TYR A 142 7.82 -4.98 15.63
N LYS A 143 7.26 -6.09 16.12
CA LYS A 143 8.04 -7.25 16.56
C LYS A 143 8.83 -7.93 15.43
N ARG A 144 8.24 -8.01 14.25
CA ARG A 144 8.81 -8.76 13.12
C ARG A 144 9.74 -7.91 12.26
N TRP A 145 9.40 -6.65 12.06
CA TRP A 145 10.12 -5.78 11.14
C TRP A 145 10.81 -4.59 11.80
N GLY A 146 10.58 -4.36 13.11
CA GLY A 146 11.21 -3.28 13.87
C GLY A 146 10.68 -1.88 13.52
N VAL A 147 9.55 -1.77 12.81
CA VAL A 147 8.96 -0.50 12.37
C VAL A 147 7.70 -0.22 13.19
N GLU A 148 7.58 0.99 13.72
CA GLU A 148 6.48 1.40 14.59
C GLU A 148 5.52 2.33 13.85
N PHE A 149 4.22 2.01 13.92
CA PHE A 149 3.12 2.87 13.48
C PHE A 149 2.12 3.06 14.59
N ASN A 150 1.55 4.26 14.67
CA ASN A 150 0.41 4.58 15.55
C ASN A 150 -0.89 4.83 14.76
N ASP A 151 -0.89 4.46 13.49
CA ASP A 151 -2.00 4.58 12.55
C ASP A 151 -2.12 3.26 11.77
N ASP A 152 -3.32 2.67 11.76
CA ASP A 152 -3.56 1.38 11.12
C ASP A 152 -3.50 1.45 9.59
N ASN A 153 -3.97 2.55 8.97
CA ASN A 153 -3.88 2.70 7.52
C ASN A 153 -2.41 2.84 7.08
N ALA A 154 -1.57 3.54 7.87
CA ALA A 154 -0.13 3.62 7.61
C ALA A 154 0.54 2.24 7.68
N ALA A 155 0.18 1.45 8.69
CA ALA A 155 0.71 0.10 8.88
C ALA A 155 0.29 -0.85 7.75
N ASP A 156 -0.97 -0.78 7.31
CA ASP A 156 -1.51 -1.58 6.21
C ASP A 156 -0.83 -1.20 4.88
N ALA A 157 -0.67 0.09 4.59
CA ALA A 157 0.05 0.57 3.42
C ALA A 157 1.53 0.13 3.43
N TYR A 158 2.19 0.20 4.59
CA TYR A 158 3.57 -0.28 4.72
C TYR A 158 3.68 -1.80 4.50
N ALA A 159 2.77 -2.59 5.06
CA ALA A 159 2.75 -4.04 4.87
C ALA A 159 2.50 -4.40 3.39
N LEU A 160 1.64 -3.65 2.67
CA LEU A 160 1.41 -3.79 1.24
C LEU A 160 2.68 -3.46 0.43
N ALA A 161 3.38 -2.37 0.74
CA ALA A 161 4.61 -2.00 0.08
C ALA A 161 5.71 -3.05 0.29
N ARG A 162 5.83 -3.56 1.52
CA ARG A 162 6.76 -4.64 1.86
C ARG A 162 6.40 -5.95 1.14
N LEU A 163 5.12 -6.26 0.99
CA LEU A 163 4.68 -7.41 0.20
C LEU A 163 5.04 -7.22 -1.29
N ALA A 164 4.81 -6.05 -1.86
CA ALA A 164 5.18 -5.73 -3.24
C ALA A 164 6.71 -5.72 -3.48
N SER A 165 7.52 -5.43 -2.46
CA SER A 165 8.99 -5.48 -2.59
C SER A 165 9.56 -6.91 -2.74
N GLY A 166 8.75 -7.95 -2.55
CA GLY A 166 9.21 -9.33 -2.57
C GLY A 166 9.92 -9.78 -1.28
N SER A 167 9.98 -8.93 -0.26
CA SER A 167 10.67 -9.24 1.00
C SER A 167 9.94 -10.34 1.78
N ALA A 168 10.72 -11.28 2.32
CA ALA A 168 10.22 -12.33 3.19
C ALA A 168 11.28 -12.79 4.19
N ILE A 169 10.99 -12.64 5.48
CA ILE A 169 11.92 -13.03 6.57
C ILE A 169 11.65 -14.43 7.11
N ASP A 170 10.46 -14.97 6.91
CA ASP A 170 10.06 -16.29 7.44
C ASP A 170 9.27 -17.14 6.43
N ALA A 171 8.85 -18.34 6.86
CA ALA A 171 8.12 -19.26 6.02
C ALA A 171 6.72 -18.78 5.63
N ILE A 172 6.04 -18.05 6.51
CA ILE A 172 4.68 -17.53 6.27
C ILE A 172 4.73 -16.40 5.21
N GLU A 173 5.72 -15.53 5.31
CA GLU A 173 5.94 -14.49 4.32
C GLU A 173 6.30 -15.09 2.97
N ARG A 174 7.22 -16.08 2.92
CA ARG A 174 7.56 -16.78 1.67
C ARG A 174 6.36 -17.47 1.03
N GLU A 175 5.54 -18.17 1.83
CA GLU A 175 4.30 -18.80 1.34
C GLU A 175 3.36 -17.76 0.72
N THR A 176 3.24 -16.60 1.35
CA THR A 176 2.40 -15.51 0.85
C THR A 176 2.97 -14.91 -0.44
N GLN A 177 4.28 -14.70 -0.51
CA GLN A 177 4.97 -14.25 -1.72
C GLN A 177 4.76 -15.20 -2.91
N GLU A 178 4.86 -16.52 -2.70
CA GLU A 178 4.57 -17.49 -3.75
C GLU A 178 3.10 -17.44 -4.19
N LYS A 179 2.19 -17.31 -3.24
CA LYS A 179 0.75 -17.25 -3.53
C LYS A 179 0.36 -16.06 -4.40
N ILE A 180 0.95 -14.88 -4.17
CA ILE A 180 0.60 -13.66 -4.91
C ILE A 180 1.20 -13.59 -6.33
N LYS A 181 2.05 -14.53 -6.70
CA LYS A 181 2.52 -14.69 -8.09
C LYS A 181 1.41 -15.16 -9.04
N ASP A 182 0.32 -15.73 -8.50
CA ASP A 182 -0.85 -16.12 -9.29
C ASP A 182 -1.44 -14.88 -9.97
N PRO A 183 -1.64 -14.89 -11.31
CA PRO A 183 -2.16 -13.76 -12.08
C PRO A 183 -3.48 -13.17 -11.57
N LYS A 184 -4.30 -13.96 -10.85
CA LYS A 184 -5.55 -13.47 -10.24
C LYS A 184 -5.36 -12.33 -9.24
N TYR A 185 -4.14 -12.13 -8.71
CA TYR A 185 -3.84 -11.00 -7.83
C TYR A 185 -3.56 -9.71 -8.58
N ARG A 186 -3.48 -9.75 -9.91
CA ARG A 186 -3.43 -8.56 -10.75
C ARG A 186 -4.72 -8.43 -11.55
N ASP A 187 -5.11 -7.21 -11.83
CA ASP A 187 -6.31 -6.91 -12.62
C ASP A 187 -5.96 -7.06 -14.11
N PHE A 188 -5.68 -8.30 -14.53
CA PHE A 188 -5.60 -8.55 -15.96
C PHE A 188 -7.03 -8.54 -16.51
N ILE A 189 -7.28 -7.67 -17.46
CA ILE A 189 -8.53 -7.65 -18.24
C ILE A 189 -8.65 -9.03 -18.91
N GLN A 190 -9.63 -9.81 -18.44
CA GLN A 190 -10.04 -11.05 -19.10
C GLN A 190 -10.84 -10.70 -20.34
#